data_25bdabc463096fe9acf7c2db1218e282
#
_entry.id   25bdabc463096fe9acf7c2db1218e282
#
_cell.length_a   1.000
_cell.length_b   1.000
_cell.length_c   1.000
_cell.angle_alpha   90.00
_cell.angle_beta   90.00
_cell.angle_gamma   90.00
#
_symmetry.space_group_name_H-M   'P 1'
#
loop_
_entity.id
_entity.type
_entity.pdbx_description
1 polymer ?
#
loop_
_entity_poly.entity_id
_entity_poly.type
_entity_poly.pdbx_seq_one_letter_code
_entity_poly.pdbx_strand_id
1 'polypeptide(L)'
;TGEVARRALEEHPGITHLSMVHSETTTGLLNPIEEVAEVIKGRGITFIVDAMSSFGGVPIDVKGLGIDFLVSSANKCIQGVPGFGFILAQKDKLMATKGNARSLSLDIYAQWEAMEKGGGKWRFTSPTHVVHAFYQAMKELNEEGGITARYKRYQENHQILVEGMRGLGFKTLLPDDAQG
;
A
#
# COMPACT_ATOMS: atom_id res chain seq x y z
N THR A 1 -3.71 -5.54 -15.30
CA THR A 1 -2.53 -5.47 -16.17
C THR A 1 -2.37 -4.07 -16.75
N GLY A 2 -1.14 -3.69 -17.13
CA GLY A 2 -0.85 -2.42 -17.81
C GLY A 2 -1.65 -2.24 -19.09
N GLU A 3 -1.92 -3.32 -19.83
CA GLU A 3 -2.74 -3.27 -21.05
C GLU A 3 -4.18 -2.83 -20.79
N VAL A 4 -4.80 -3.33 -19.73
CA VAL A 4 -6.15 -2.90 -19.30
C VAL A 4 -6.16 -1.42 -18.95
N ALA A 5 -5.14 -0.96 -18.19
CA ALA A 5 -5.01 0.45 -17.83
C ALA A 5 -4.82 1.34 -19.08
N ARG A 6 -3.98 0.93 -20.04
CA ARG A 6 -3.77 1.66 -21.30
C ARG A 6 -5.07 1.83 -22.05
N ARG A 7 -5.80 0.75 -22.30
CA ARG A 7 -7.09 0.78 -23.00
C ARG A 7 -8.10 1.69 -22.30
N ALA A 8 -8.23 1.59 -20.97
CA ALA A 8 -9.15 2.44 -20.23
C ALA A 8 -8.81 3.94 -20.34
N LEU A 9 -7.52 4.28 -20.37
CA LEU A 9 -7.07 5.66 -20.56
C LEU A 9 -7.26 6.19 -21.98
N GLU A 10 -7.22 5.33 -22.98
CA GLU A 10 -7.52 5.67 -24.37
C GLU A 10 -9.03 5.88 -24.58
N GLU A 11 -9.86 5.03 -23.98
CA GLU A 11 -11.32 5.16 -24.01
C GLU A 11 -11.85 6.36 -23.19
N HIS A 12 -11.10 6.77 -22.16
CA HIS A 12 -11.49 7.82 -21.23
C HIS A 12 -10.37 8.87 -21.02
N PRO A 13 -10.11 9.76 -21.99
CA PRO A 13 -8.99 10.71 -21.95
C PRO A 13 -9.11 11.78 -20.85
N GLY A 14 -10.25 11.88 -20.17
CA GLY A 14 -10.49 12.80 -19.04
C GLY A 14 -10.10 12.23 -17.66
N ILE A 15 -9.53 11.03 -17.58
CA ILE A 15 -9.11 10.44 -16.31
C ILE A 15 -7.95 11.26 -15.72
N THR A 16 -8.12 11.72 -14.48
CA THR A 16 -7.13 12.50 -13.73
C THR A 16 -6.51 11.72 -12.57
N HIS A 17 -7.16 10.64 -12.14
CA HIS A 17 -6.72 9.81 -11.02
C HIS A 17 -6.88 8.34 -11.38
N LEU A 18 -5.91 7.52 -11.00
CA LEU A 18 -5.97 6.08 -11.09
C LEU A 18 -5.73 5.51 -9.69
N SER A 19 -6.65 4.67 -9.22
CA SER A 19 -6.49 3.96 -7.95
C SER A 19 -6.52 2.46 -8.20
N MET A 20 -5.61 1.72 -7.55
CA MET A 20 -5.59 0.27 -7.60
C MET A 20 -5.11 -0.35 -6.29
N VAL A 21 -5.56 -1.57 -6.03
CA VAL A 21 -5.08 -2.42 -4.94
C VAL A 21 -3.80 -3.13 -5.41
N HIS A 22 -2.77 -3.20 -4.57
CA HIS A 22 -1.55 -3.94 -4.89
C HIS A 22 -1.71 -5.44 -4.60
N SER A 23 -2.24 -5.80 -3.42
CA SER A 23 -2.47 -7.21 -3.04
C SER A 23 -3.91 -7.43 -2.59
N GLU A 24 -4.63 -8.30 -3.32
CA GLU A 24 -6.02 -8.65 -3.03
C GLU A 24 -6.11 -9.58 -1.82
N THR A 25 -6.70 -9.10 -0.73
CA THR A 25 -6.74 -9.80 0.56
C THR A 25 -7.40 -11.17 0.50
N THR A 26 -8.44 -11.34 -0.31
CA THR A 26 -9.25 -12.57 -0.33
C THR A 26 -8.75 -13.64 -1.28
N THR A 27 -7.99 -13.26 -2.30
CA THR A 27 -7.51 -14.17 -3.35
C THR A 27 -6.00 -14.39 -3.31
N GLY A 28 -5.25 -13.47 -2.68
CA GLY A 28 -3.78 -13.46 -2.74
C GLY A 28 -3.22 -13.01 -4.08
N LEU A 29 -4.06 -12.43 -4.96
CA LEU A 29 -3.61 -11.88 -6.24
C LEU A 29 -2.73 -10.67 -6.01
N LEU A 30 -1.53 -10.68 -6.58
CA LEU A 30 -0.64 -9.51 -6.61
C LEU A 30 -0.82 -8.77 -7.94
N ASN A 31 -1.37 -7.57 -7.86
CA ASN A 31 -1.60 -6.73 -9.04
C ASN A 31 -0.32 -6.03 -9.50
N PRO A 32 -0.04 -5.96 -10.82
CA PRO A 32 1.20 -5.42 -11.38
C PRO A 32 1.20 -3.88 -11.37
N ILE A 33 1.50 -3.29 -10.22
CA ILE A 33 1.54 -1.82 -10.06
C ILE A 33 2.65 -1.18 -10.90
N GLU A 34 3.73 -1.91 -11.17
CA GLU A 34 4.84 -1.47 -12.01
C GLU A 34 4.40 -1.25 -13.46
N GLU A 35 3.65 -2.21 -14.02
CA GLU A 35 3.13 -2.08 -15.39
C GLU A 35 2.19 -0.88 -15.52
N VAL A 36 1.35 -0.66 -14.51
CA VAL A 36 0.41 0.47 -14.50
C VAL A 36 1.14 1.79 -14.33
N ALA A 37 2.15 1.85 -13.45
CA ALA A 37 3.00 3.01 -13.28
C ALA A 37 3.65 3.46 -14.60
N GLU A 38 4.21 2.53 -15.37
CA GLU A 38 4.80 2.84 -16.70
C GLU A 38 3.75 3.35 -17.70
N VAL A 39 2.53 2.84 -17.67
CA VAL A 39 1.44 3.30 -18.55
C VAL A 39 1.02 4.74 -18.24
N ILE A 40 0.99 5.15 -16.98
CA ILE A 40 0.54 6.50 -16.58
C ILE A 40 1.66 7.53 -16.52
N LYS A 41 2.91 7.10 -16.66
CA LYS A 41 4.09 7.95 -16.59
C LYS A 41 4.03 9.12 -17.55
N GLY A 42 4.20 10.34 -17.04
CA GLY A 42 4.17 11.57 -17.85
C GLY A 42 2.78 12.02 -18.32
N ARG A 43 1.71 11.33 -17.94
CA ARG A 43 0.34 11.69 -18.34
C ARG A 43 -0.36 12.67 -17.37
N GLY A 44 0.29 13.07 -16.29
CA GLY A 44 -0.33 13.97 -15.30
C GLY A 44 -1.42 13.34 -14.45
N ILE A 45 -1.52 12.00 -14.46
CA ILE A 45 -2.49 11.22 -13.69
C ILE A 45 -1.97 11.03 -12.28
N THR A 46 -2.81 11.30 -11.28
CA THR A 46 -2.49 11.01 -9.87
C THR A 46 -2.62 9.52 -9.61
N PHE A 47 -1.54 8.89 -9.12
CA PHE A 47 -1.50 7.47 -8.84
C PHE A 47 -1.69 7.17 -7.36
N ILE A 48 -2.73 6.41 -7.04
CA ILE A 48 -3.10 6.01 -5.68
C ILE A 48 -3.00 4.48 -5.59
N VAL A 49 -2.18 3.98 -4.68
CA VAL A 49 -2.02 2.54 -4.45
C VAL A 49 -2.51 2.17 -3.06
N ASP A 50 -3.49 1.28 -3.01
CA ASP A 50 -3.86 0.58 -1.79
C ASP A 50 -2.89 -0.60 -1.60
N ALA A 51 -1.94 -0.42 -0.71
CA ALA A 51 -0.98 -1.44 -0.30
C ALA A 51 -1.28 -1.96 1.11
N MET A 52 -2.56 -1.95 1.51
CA MET A 52 -3.01 -2.34 2.84
C MET A 52 -2.49 -3.72 3.23
N SER A 53 -2.54 -4.69 2.33
CA SER A 53 -2.16 -6.08 2.58
C SER A 53 -0.72 -6.42 2.18
N SER A 54 0.04 -5.51 1.58
CA SER A 54 1.39 -5.79 1.04
C SER A 54 2.51 -4.93 1.61
N PHE A 55 2.21 -3.68 2.01
CA PHE A 55 3.25 -2.75 2.46
C PHE A 55 3.97 -3.24 3.72
N GLY A 56 5.30 -3.28 3.65
CA GLY A 56 6.17 -3.81 4.70
C GLY A 56 6.47 -5.31 4.58
N GLY A 57 5.78 -6.03 3.68
CA GLY A 57 6.03 -7.44 3.37
C GLY A 57 6.50 -7.66 1.94
N VAL A 58 5.94 -6.90 0.99
CA VAL A 58 6.37 -6.91 -0.42
C VAL A 58 7.13 -5.61 -0.71
N PRO A 59 8.32 -5.67 -1.35
CA PRO A 59 9.04 -4.46 -1.75
C PRO A 59 8.23 -3.59 -2.71
N ILE A 60 8.14 -2.29 -2.44
CA ILE A 60 7.48 -1.30 -3.31
C ILE A 60 8.40 -0.07 -3.39
N ASP A 61 8.89 0.25 -4.58
CA ASP A 61 9.61 1.50 -4.80
C ASP A 61 8.61 2.65 -5.05
N VAL A 62 8.06 3.20 -3.98
CA VAL A 62 7.03 4.25 -4.00
C VAL A 62 7.48 5.45 -4.86
N LYS A 63 8.76 5.83 -4.75
CA LYS A 63 9.31 6.99 -5.48
C LYS A 63 9.59 6.66 -6.94
N GLY A 64 10.24 5.53 -7.21
CA GLY A 64 10.59 5.10 -8.57
C GLY A 64 9.37 4.83 -9.43
N LEU A 65 8.29 4.31 -8.84
CA LEU A 65 7.02 4.07 -9.52
C LEU A 65 6.15 5.34 -9.65
N GLY A 66 6.56 6.46 -9.03
CA GLY A 66 5.78 7.69 -9.09
C GLY A 66 4.42 7.59 -8.39
N ILE A 67 4.32 6.78 -7.34
CA ILE A 67 3.09 6.67 -6.54
C ILE A 67 2.90 7.97 -5.77
N ASP A 68 1.79 8.66 -6.00
CA ASP A 68 1.47 9.93 -5.35
C ASP A 68 0.91 9.73 -3.94
N PHE A 69 0.10 8.67 -3.76
CA PHE A 69 -0.46 8.29 -2.47
C PHE A 69 -0.44 6.77 -2.32
N LEU A 70 0.20 6.30 -1.26
CA LEU A 70 0.16 4.89 -0.87
C LEU A 70 -0.56 4.76 0.47
N VAL A 71 -1.57 3.91 0.52
CA VAL A 71 -2.36 3.67 1.73
C VAL A 71 -1.98 2.33 2.34
N SER A 72 -1.77 2.31 3.66
CA SER A 72 -1.51 1.08 4.40
C SER A 72 -2.02 1.14 5.84
N SER A 73 -1.81 0.08 6.61
CA SER A 73 -2.26 -0.03 8.00
C SER A 73 -1.18 -0.62 8.91
N ALA A 74 -1.35 -0.38 10.21
CA ALA A 74 -0.40 -0.82 11.23
C ALA A 74 -0.34 -2.35 11.40
N ASN A 75 -1.43 -3.08 11.10
CA ASN A 75 -1.64 -4.47 11.52
C ASN A 75 -1.50 -5.54 10.44
N LYS A 76 -1.01 -5.20 9.26
CA LYS A 76 -0.79 -6.17 8.18
C LYS A 76 0.68 -6.61 8.14
N CYS A 77 1.35 -6.51 7.02
CA CYS A 77 2.73 -7.00 6.89
C CYS A 77 3.76 -6.32 7.81
N ILE A 78 3.46 -5.15 8.35
CA ILE A 78 4.30 -4.52 9.40
C ILE A 78 4.16 -5.26 10.74
N GLN A 79 3.08 -6.03 10.93
CA GLN A 79 2.85 -6.88 12.11
C GLN A 79 2.64 -6.09 13.43
N GLY A 80 2.13 -4.86 13.34
CA GLY A 80 1.60 -4.15 14.50
C GLY A 80 0.20 -4.60 14.89
N VAL A 81 -0.46 -3.86 15.76
CA VAL A 81 -1.85 -4.13 16.16
C VAL A 81 -2.82 -3.23 15.38
N PRO A 82 -4.08 -3.66 15.17
CA PRO A 82 -5.07 -2.85 14.47
C PRO A 82 -5.44 -1.59 15.27
N GLY A 83 -5.76 -0.48 14.56
CA GLY A 83 -6.23 0.74 15.20
C GLY A 83 -6.00 2.02 14.39
N PHE A 84 -5.11 2.03 13.40
CA PHE A 84 -4.99 3.13 12.45
C PHE A 84 -4.46 2.68 11.08
N GLY A 85 -4.81 3.44 10.07
CA GLY A 85 -4.15 3.43 8.77
C GLY A 85 -3.24 4.63 8.62
N PHE A 86 -2.29 4.56 7.69
CA PHE A 86 -1.42 5.66 7.36
C PHE A 86 -1.29 5.81 5.85
N ILE A 87 -0.87 6.99 5.44
CA ILE A 87 -0.70 7.34 4.03
C ILE A 87 0.70 7.90 3.84
N LEU A 88 1.45 7.33 2.89
CA LEU A 88 2.65 7.95 2.35
C LEU A 88 2.22 8.79 1.15
N ALA A 89 2.50 10.09 1.18
CA ALA A 89 2.07 11.00 0.13
C ALA A 89 3.23 11.83 -0.40
N GLN A 90 3.24 12.09 -1.70
CA GLN A 90 4.10 13.12 -2.26
C GLN A 90 3.62 14.48 -1.76
N LYS A 91 4.55 15.29 -1.21
CA LYS A 91 4.21 16.51 -0.51
C LYS A 91 3.44 17.50 -1.40
N ASP A 92 3.87 17.71 -2.62
CA ASP A 92 3.22 18.67 -3.54
C ASP A 92 1.80 18.23 -3.89
N LYS A 93 1.60 16.92 -4.07
CA LYS A 93 0.27 16.33 -4.30
C LYS A 93 -0.63 16.51 -3.08
N LEU A 94 -0.10 16.26 -1.88
CA LEU A 94 -0.84 16.50 -0.64
C LEU A 94 -1.22 17.98 -0.49
N MET A 95 -0.32 18.91 -0.78
CA MET A 95 -0.61 20.35 -0.71
C MET A 95 -1.74 20.75 -1.65
N ALA A 96 -1.81 20.16 -2.83
CA ALA A 96 -2.86 20.42 -3.81
C ALA A 96 -4.25 19.91 -3.38
N THR A 97 -4.35 19.07 -2.36
CA THR A 97 -5.65 18.57 -1.85
C THR A 97 -6.35 19.50 -0.85
N LYS A 98 -5.72 20.61 -0.49
CA LYS A 98 -6.30 21.55 0.49
C LYS A 98 -7.71 21.98 0.11
N GLY A 99 -8.67 21.72 1.00
CA GLY A 99 -10.07 22.09 0.80
C GLY A 99 -10.89 21.15 -0.08
N ASN A 100 -10.31 20.06 -0.60
CA ASN A 100 -11.03 19.12 -1.46
C ASN A 100 -11.80 18.06 -0.67
N ALA A 101 -11.41 17.82 0.60
CA ALA A 101 -12.03 16.77 1.40
C ALA A 101 -13.50 17.10 1.71
N ARG A 102 -14.37 16.10 1.51
CA ARG A 102 -15.81 16.17 1.85
C ARG A 102 -16.11 15.62 3.25
N SER A 103 -15.12 15.02 3.90
CA SER A 103 -15.23 14.44 5.24
C SER A 103 -14.29 15.17 6.20
N LEU A 104 -14.80 15.52 7.37
CA LEU A 104 -14.00 16.11 8.42
C LEU A 104 -12.92 15.16 8.95
N SER A 105 -13.27 13.88 9.10
CA SER A 105 -12.38 12.88 9.72
C SER A 105 -11.36 12.27 8.73
N LEU A 106 -11.63 12.33 7.42
CA LEU A 106 -10.77 11.75 6.38
C LEU A 106 -10.00 12.81 5.57
N ASP A 107 -9.93 14.04 6.06
CA ASP A 107 -9.15 15.11 5.47
C ASP A 107 -7.66 14.93 5.80
N ILE A 108 -6.92 14.32 4.89
CA ILE A 108 -5.49 14.03 5.07
C ILE A 108 -4.63 15.29 5.09
N TYR A 109 -5.03 16.35 4.34
CA TYR A 109 -4.34 17.63 4.40
C TYR A 109 -4.46 18.27 5.79
N ALA A 110 -5.66 18.33 6.34
CA ALA A 110 -5.88 18.90 7.65
C ALA A 110 -5.24 18.05 8.78
N GLN A 111 -5.18 16.73 8.62
CA GLN A 111 -4.42 15.85 9.51
C GLN A 111 -2.92 16.19 9.46
N TRP A 112 -2.34 16.28 8.28
CA TRP A 112 -0.94 16.66 8.09
C TRP A 112 -0.65 18.05 8.67
N GLU A 113 -1.48 19.04 8.36
CA GLU A 113 -1.31 20.42 8.85
C GLU A 113 -1.33 20.49 10.39
N ALA A 114 -2.22 19.73 11.03
CA ALA A 114 -2.28 19.63 12.49
C ALA A 114 -1.00 19.03 13.08
N MET A 115 -0.44 17.98 12.45
CA MET A 115 0.81 17.36 12.88
C MET A 115 2.01 18.31 12.71
N GLU A 116 2.10 19.00 11.58
CA GLU A 116 3.18 19.99 11.33
C GLU A 116 3.17 21.15 12.35
N LYS A 117 2.00 21.73 12.58
CA LYS A 117 1.83 22.85 13.53
C LYS A 117 1.90 22.40 15.01
N GLY A 118 1.56 21.17 15.29
CA GLY A 118 1.45 20.63 16.66
C GLY A 118 2.63 19.76 17.10
N GLY A 119 3.76 19.76 16.37
CA GLY A 119 4.92 18.95 16.71
C GLY A 119 4.64 17.45 16.71
N GLY A 120 3.89 16.98 15.71
CA GLY A 120 3.51 15.58 15.55
C GLY A 120 2.18 15.19 16.22
N LYS A 121 1.49 16.13 16.86
CA LYS A 121 0.18 15.86 17.48
C LYS A 121 -0.88 15.60 16.39
N TRP A 122 -1.62 14.51 16.55
CA TRP A 122 -2.73 14.18 15.67
C TRP A 122 -3.85 15.21 15.77
N ARG A 123 -4.59 15.39 14.67
CA ARG A 123 -5.74 16.30 14.61
C ARG A 123 -6.82 15.95 15.63
N PHE A 124 -7.06 14.65 15.82
CA PHE A 124 -8.01 14.10 16.78
C PHE A 124 -7.28 13.22 17.81
N THR A 125 -8.03 12.58 18.70
CA THR A 125 -7.46 11.67 19.69
C THR A 125 -6.74 10.52 18.99
N SER A 126 -5.43 10.39 19.24
CA SER A 126 -4.62 9.32 18.68
C SER A 126 -4.80 8.01 19.46
N PRO A 127 -4.76 6.85 18.80
CA PRO A 127 -4.73 5.55 19.46
C PRO A 127 -3.32 5.27 20.00
N THR A 128 -2.92 5.95 21.07
CA THR A 128 -1.53 6.02 21.56
C THR A 128 -0.90 4.65 21.80
N HIS A 129 -1.63 3.70 22.36
CA HIS A 129 -1.14 2.33 22.58
C HIS A 129 -0.85 1.61 21.27
N VAL A 130 -1.71 1.80 20.25
CA VAL A 130 -1.51 1.21 18.91
C VAL A 130 -0.31 1.82 18.21
N VAL A 131 -0.13 3.14 18.35
CA VAL A 131 1.05 3.85 17.77
C VAL A 131 2.33 3.34 18.44
N HIS A 132 2.31 3.12 19.77
CA HIS A 132 3.47 2.57 20.48
C HIS A 132 3.78 1.12 20.05
N ALA A 133 2.76 0.29 19.90
CA ALA A 133 2.90 -1.07 19.37
C ALA A 133 3.43 -1.05 17.90
N PHE A 134 2.97 -0.11 17.09
CA PHE A 134 3.48 0.07 15.72
C PHE A 134 4.97 0.46 15.70
N TYR A 135 5.38 1.34 16.60
CA TYR A 135 6.80 1.69 16.75
C TYR A 135 7.66 0.46 17.10
N GLN A 136 7.16 -0.41 17.98
CA GLN A 136 7.84 -1.66 18.31
C GLN A 136 7.89 -2.59 17.09
N ALA A 137 6.79 -2.76 16.35
CA ALA A 137 6.75 -3.56 15.14
C ALA A 137 7.74 -3.08 14.06
N MET A 138 7.94 -1.75 13.94
CA MET A 138 8.94 -1.18 13.03
C MET A 138 10.37 -1.51 13.48
N LYS A 139 10.65 -1.58 14.77
CA LYS A 139 11.96 -2.05 15.28
C LYS A 139 12.18 -3.51 14.94
N GLU A 140 11.20 -4.36 15.19
CA GLU A 140 11.25 -5.79 14.88
C GLU A 140 11.44 -6.04 13.38
N LEU A 141 10.76 -5.25 12.52
CA LEU A 141 10.99 -5.29 11.07
C LEU A 141 12.46 -4.98 10.71
N ASN A 142 13.04 -3.96 11.34
CA ASN A 142 14.45 -3.60 11.09
C ASN A 142 15.42 -4.66 11.64
N GLU A 143 15.15 -5.22 12.81
CA GLU A 143 15.94 -6.29 13.43
C GLU A 143 15.90 -7.60 12.61
N GLU A 144 14.75 -7.89 11.97
CA GLU A 144 14.62 -9.01 11.03
C GLU A 144 15.49 -8.86 9.77
N GLY A 145 15.94 -7.64 9.44
CA GLY A 145 16.68 -7.31 8.23
C GLY A 145 15.88 -6.51 7.20
N GLY A 146 14.79 -5.89 7.65
CA GLY A 146 13.95 -5.01 6.85
C GLY A 146 12.98 -5.76 5.92
N ILE A 147 12.41 -5.02 4.97
CA ILE A 147 11.39 -5.53 4.04
C ILE A 147 11.94 -6.70 3.21
N THR A 148 13.19 -6.65 2.79
CA THR A 148 13.79 -7.72 1.97
C THR A 148 13.83 -9.07 2.70
N ALA A 149 14.21 -9.07 3.98
CA ALA A 149 14.26 -10.29 4.77
C ALA A 149 12.84 -10.81 5.07
N ARG A 150 11.92 -9.91 5.39
CA ARG A 150 10.50 -10.27 5.61
C ARG A 150 9.85 -10.84 4.36
N TYR A 151 10.08 -10.24 3.21
CA TYR A 151 9.56 -10.74 1.94
C TYR A 151 10.08 -12.14 1.63
N LYS A 152 11.38 -12.37 1.82
CA LYS A 152 11.97 -13.70 1.65
C LYS A 152 11.30 -14.74 2.55
N ARG A 153 11.10 -14.42 3.83
CA ARG A 153 10.38 -15.31 4.76
C ARG A 153 8.96 -15.61 4.32
N TYR A 154 8.24 -14.60 3.80
CA TYR A 154 6.89 -14.80 3.28
C TYR A 154 6.88 -15.69 2.04
N GLN A 155 7.82 -15.48 1.12
CA GLN A 155 7.96 -16.34 -0.06
C GLN A 155 8.27 -17.79 0.31
N GLU A 156 9.18 -18.02 1.25
CA GLU A 156 9.49 -19.38 1.75
C GLU A 156 8.26 -20.03 2.40
N ASN A 157 7.53 -19.31 3.24
CA ASN A 157 6.31 -19.80 3.87
C ASN A 157 5.22 -20.13 2.83
N HIS A 158 5.04 -19.26 1.84
CA HIS A 158 4.09 -19.46 0.74
C HIS A 158 4.45 -20.71 -0.06
N GLN A 159 5.71 -20.86 -0.44
CA GLN A 159 6.18 -22.03 -1.19
C GLN A 159 5.91 -23.34 -0.42
N ILE A 160 6.30 -23.40 0.85
CA ILE A 160 6.07 -24.58 1.71
C ILE A 160 4.58 -24.90 1.80
N LEU A 161 3.72 -23.88 1.98
CA LEU A 161 2.28 -24.07 2.08
C LEU A 161 1.70 -24.60 0.77
N VAL A 162 2.03 -23.98 -0.37
CA VAL A 162 1.50 -24.38 -1.69
C VAL A 162 1.95 -25.78 -2.06
N GLU A 163 3.23 -26.11 -1.88
CA GLU A 163 3.76 -27.45 -2.16
C GLU A 163 3.10 -28.51 -1.27
N GLY A 164 2.98 -28.22 0.04
CA GLY A 164 2.32 -29.13 0.99
C GLY A 164 0.85 -29.37 0.64
N MET A 165 0.10 -28.32 0.31
CA MET A 165 -1.32 -28.46 -0.08
C MET A 165 -1.48 -29.23 -1.39
N ARG A 166 -0.62 -28.97 -2.38
CA ARG A 166 -0.62 -29.72 -3.66
C ARG A 166 -0.26 -31.18 -3.45
N GLY A 167 0.67 -31.49 -2.54
CA GLY A 167 1.01 -32.85 -2.14
C GLY A 167 -0.18 -33.61 -1.52
N LEU A 168 -1.12 -32.90 -0.90
CA LEU A 168 -2.37 -33.44 -0.37
C LEU A 168 -3.52 -33.50 -1.42
N GLY A 169 -3.25 -33.11 -2.67
CA GLY A 169 -4.22 -33.17 -3.77
C GLY A 169 -5.06 -31.90 -3.96
N PHE A 170 -4.80 -30.81 -3.21
CA PHE A 170 -5.47 -29.53 -3.41
C PHE A 170 -4.91 -28.79 -4.64
N LYS A 171 -5.73 -27.93 -5.23
CA LYS A 171 -5.34 -27.07 -6.35
C LYS A 171 -5.39 -25.61 -5.91
N THR A 172 -4.42 -24.82 -6.35
CA THR A 172 -4.45 -23.37 -6.16
C THR A 172 -5.44 -22.71 -7.12
N LEU A 173 -6.12 -21.66 -6.66
CA LEU A 173 -7.06 -20.88 -7.47
C LEU A 173 -6.32 -20.08 -8.56
N LEU A 174 -5.20 -19.47 -8.19
CA LEU A 174 -4.39 -18.63 -9.06
C LEU A 174 -3.18 -19.41 -9.60
N PRO A 175 -2.69 -19.07 -10.81
CA PRO A 175 -1.39 -19.51 -11.28
C PRO A 175 -0.27 -18.95 -10.43
N ASP A 176 0.89 -19.62 -10.42
CA ASP A 176 1.99 -19.29 -9.49
C ASP A 176 2.57 -17.88 -9.69
N ASP A 177 2.57 -17.36 -10.91
CA ASP A 177 3.04 -16.03 -11.28
C ASP A 177 2.09 -14.88 -10.89
N ALA A 178 0.86 -15.20 -10.47
CA ALA A 178 -0.13 -14.24 -10.04
C ALA A 178 -0.35 -14.23 -8.50
N GLN A 179 0.32 -15.13 -7.78
CA GLN A 179 0.23 -15.22 -6.32
C GLN A 179 1.21 -14.26 -5.66
N GLY A 180 0.78 -13.57 -4.58
CA GLY A 180 1.56 -12.65 -3.79
C GLY A 180 2.08 -13.22 -2.47
#